data_75451c4868bca8fdf04c17db0c56ed2a
#
_entry.id   75451c4868bca8fdf04c17db0c56ed2a
#
_cell.length_a   1.000
_cell.length_b   1.000
_cell.length_c   1.000
_cell.angle_alpha   90.00
_cell.angle_beta   90.00
_cell.angle_gamma   90.00
#
_symmetry.space_group_name_H-M   'P 1'
#
loop_
_entity.id
_entity.type
_entity.pdbx_description
1 polymer ?
#
loop_
_entity_poly.entity_id
_entity_poly.type
_entity_poly.pdbx_seq_one_letter_code
_entity_poly.pdbx_strand_id
1 'polypeptide(L)'
;MFNTNLFDIPPTLTMFLPFIAAGMLAWIVWRLSGKLTMPRIGKPQVTRIESFVGGKRGIGKASSAPVGSFEHRVCIAFAKIGIDAVENEEYYMMMARIVAGASLTLILMIVGLPFFTSLIGIIAGYIFVNGWVMRSWNKTRTDMEAELPSLLLRLNATIQAAPNVPSALETVAKTLRSDGPLRAWTLDTAARMHTEGHGAVEAIRESAAGISTSLSIAADLIGRMWTTGGEGYAKAFGTAADNLESVLDARVLARAKGGSAQGTVNILTVMTFVMIAFMSRSGAMSDIVRSPLVQVLYALICLVIVYGHSQVSNIIDNAV
;
A
#
# COMPACT_ATOMS: atom_id res chain seq x y z
N MET A 1 5.64 -52.70 -0.29
CA MET A 1 5.89 -52.31 1.10
C MET A 1 6.86 -51.15 1.08
N PHE A 2 6.35 -49.92 1.04
CA PHE A 2 7.19 -48.73 1.15
C PHE A 2 7.38 -48.42 2.63
N ASN A 3 8.64 -48.34 3.02
CA ASN A 3 9.08 -48.12 4.41
C ASN A 3 8.71 -46.65 4.80
N THR A 4 7.61 -46.48 5.54
CA THR A 4 7.04 -45.18 5.95
C THR A 4 7.79 -44.51 7.11
N ASN A 5 8.97 -45.01 7.50
CA ASN A 5 9.70 -44.60 8.70
C ASN A 5 10.68 -43.43 8.46
N LEU A 6 10.67 -42.75 7.32
CA LEU A 6 11.67 -41.69 7.06
C LEU A 6 11.35 -40.33 7.74
N PHE A 7 10.18 -40.16 8.37
CA PHE A 7 9.77 -38.93 9.03
C PHE A 7 9.01 -39.15 10.36
N ASP A 8 9.32 -40.22 11.10
CA ASP A 8 8.86 -40.31 12.49
C ASP A 8 9.64 -39.30 13.34
N ILE A 9 9.24 -38.04 13.28
CA ILE A 9 9.71 -37.01 14.21
C ILE A 9 9.14 -37.41 15.59
N PRO A 10 9.97 -37.70 16.58
CA PRO A 10 9.49 -38.13 17.89
C PRO A 10 8.55 -37.07 18.46
N PRO A 11 7.44 -37.44 19.11
CA PRO A 11 6.41 -36.52 19.61
C PRO A 11 6.97 -35.43 20.55
N THR A 12 8.11 -35.70 21.17
CA THR A 12 8.87 -34.73 21.96
C THR A 12 9.46 -33.59 21.08
N LEU A 13 9.90 -33.90 19.85
CA LEU A 13 10.48 -32.89 18.96
C LEU A 13 9.40 -32.00 18.37
N THR A 14 8.20 -32.49 18.09
CA THR A 14 7.07 -31.69 17.60
C THR A 14 6.58 -30.69 18.65
N MET A 15 6.76 -31.00 19.95
CA MET A 15 6.43 -30.11 21.05
C MET A 15 7.43 -28.92 21.16
N PHE A 16 8.70 -29.15 20.77
CA PHE A 16 9.73 -28.10 20.77
C PHE A 16 9.82 -27.29 19.49
N LEU A 17 9.26 -27.76 18.37
CA LEU A 17 9.30 -27.09 17.07
C LEU A 17 8.78 -25.66 17.12
N PRO A 18 7.62 -25.33 17.76
CA PRO A 18 7.14 -23.97 17.88
C PRO A 18 8.07 -23.07 18.73
N PHE A 19 8.74 -23.64 19.74
CA PHE A 19 9.73 -22.90 20.54
C PHE A 19 11.02 -22.64 19.77
N ILE A 20 11.45 -23.56 18.93
CA ILE A 20 12.61 -23.39 18.04
C ILE A 20 12.29 -22.36 16.98
N ALA A 21 11.08 -22.40 16.37
CA ALA A 21 10.64 -21.42 15.39
C ALA A 21 10.49 -20.01 16.02
N ALA A 22 9.93 -19.92 17.23
CA ALA A 22 9.85 -18.66 17.98
C ALA A 22 11.25 -18.14 18.37
N GLY A 23 12.15 -19.03 18.78
CA GLY A 23 13.54 -18.69 19.08
C GLY A 23 14.33 -18.20 17.86
N MET A 24 14.16 -18.86 16.70
CA MET A 24 14.73 -18.37 15.43
C MET A 24 14.15 -17.02 15.02
N LEU A 25 12.84 -16.81 15.14
CA LEU A 25 12.22 -15.53 14.88
C LEU A 25 12.73 -14.44 15.82
N ALA A 26 12.78 -14.72 17.11
CA ALA A 26 13.33 -13.80 18.10
C ALA A 26 14.82 -13.50 17.82
N TRP A 27 15.61 -14.52 17.44
CA TRP A 27 17.03 -14.35 17.07
C TRP A 27 17.20 -13.55 15.78
N ILE A 28 16.37 -13.80 14.75
CA ILE A 28 16.35 -13.02 13.51
C ILE A 28 15.98 -11.56 13.82
N VAL A 29 14.91 -11.34 14.58
CA VAL A 29 14.49 -10.00 15.01
C VAL A 29 15.58 -9.32 15.84
N TRP A 30 16.21 -10.02 16.78
CA TRP A 30 17.30 -9.50 17.60
C TRP A 30 18.57 -9.17 16.79
N ARG A 31 18.97 -10.05 15.87
CA ARG A 31 20.13 -9.81 15.00
C ARG A 31 19.89 -8.64 14.03
N LEU A 32 18.66 -8.40 13.67
CA LEU A 32 18.24 -7.33 12.77
C LEU A 32 18.01 -6.04 13.54
N SER A 33 17.49 -6.08 14.77
CA SER A 33 17.38 -4.90 15.64
C SER A 33 18.76 -4.35 16.04
N GLY A 34 19.79 -5.17 16.08
CA GLY A 34 21.17 -4.72 16.31
C GLY A 34 21.77 -3.88 15.15
N LYS A 35 21.17 -3.94 13.95
CA LYS A 35 21.47 -3.06 12.80
C LYS A 35 20.42 -1.99 12.58
N LEU A 36 19.27 -2.12 13.21
CA LEU A 36 18.25 -1.09 13.27
C LEU A 36 18.63 -0.14 14.39
N THR A 37 19.24 0.98 14.06
CA THR A 37 19.06 2.19 14.87
C THR A 37 17.56 2.33 14.98
N MET A 38 17.00 2.08 16.20
CA MET A 38 15.55 2.20 16.44
C MET A 38 15.08 3.49 15.78
N PRO A 39 14.15 3.43 14.81
CA PRO A 39 13.60 4.64 14.27
C PRO A 39 13.05 5.39 15.47
N ARG A 40 13.56 6.58 15.73
CA ARG A 40 12.97 7.46 16.74
C ARG A 40 11.50 7.56 16.37
N ILE A 41 10.63 6.98 17.19
CA ILE A 41 9.18 7.16 17.13
C ILE A 41 8.97 8.64 17.47
N GLY A 42 9.32 9.50 16.52
CA GLY A 42 9.04 10.93 16.55
C GLY A 42 7.60 11.10 16.07
N LYS A 43 6.90 12.04 16.72
CA LYS A 43 5.58 12.52 16.27
C LYS A 43 5.58 12.67 14.74
N PRO A 44 4.48 12.32 14.03
CA PRO A 44 4.39 12.51 12.58
C PRO A 44 4.62 14.00 12.29
N GLN A 45 5.84 14.33 11.92
CA GLN A 45 6.17 15.67 11.53
C GLN A 45 5.79 15.88 10.06
N VAL A 46 5.30 17.06 9.76
CA VAL A 46 4.94 17.55 8.42
C VAL A 46 6.07 17.30 7.41
N THR A 47 7.32 17.25 7.84
CA THR A 47 8.51 16.89 7.07
C THR A 47 8.47 15.50 6.39
N ARG A 48 7.61 14.57 6.87
CA ARG A 48 7.43 13.25 6.25
C ARG A 48 6.59 13.28 4.98
N ILE A 49 5.79 14.31 4.80
CA ILE A 49 4.93 14.45 3.62
C ILE A 49 5.73 15.01 2.44
N GLU A 50 6.81 15.75 2.70
CA GLU A 50 7.70 16.27 1.66
C GLU A 50 8.45 15.16 0.90
N SER A 51 8.68 14.00 1.50
CA SER A 51 9.21 12.81 0.81
C SER A 51 8.22 12.21 -0.21
N PHE A 52 6.94 12.56 -0.09
CA PHE A 52 5.91 12.11 -1.02
C PHE A 52 6.03 12.71 -2.42
N VAL A 53 6.66 13.86 -2.54
CA VAL A 53 6.59 14.67 -3.76
C VAL A 53 7.94 14.86 -4.43
N GLY A 54 9.00 14.25 -3.92
CA GLY A 54 10.34 14.34 -4.54
C GLY A 54 11.02 15.70 -4.43
N GLY A 55 10.54 16.58 -3.54
CA GLY A 55 11.10 17.90 -3.32
C GLY A 55 12.43 17.86 -2.57
N LYS A 56 13.49 18.46 -3.13
CA LYS A 56 14.86 18.55 -2.57
C LYS A 56 15.01 19.45 -1.34
N ARG A 57 13.93 19.83 -0.65
CA ARG A 57 13.99 20.77 0.48
C ARG A 57 13.37 20.21 1.76
N GLY A 58 14.11 19.46 2.49
CA GLY A 58 13.81 19.01 3.84
C GLY A 58 14.87 18.03 4.23
N ILE A 59 15.36 18.05 5.43
CA ILE A 59 16.45 17.25 5.99
C ILE A 59 16.10 15.73 6.04
N GLY A 60 15.45 15.23 4.99
CA GLY A 60 15.18 13.84 4.68
C GLY A 60 15.47 13.67 3.20
N LYS A 61 16.39 12.78 2.84
CA LYS A 61 16.71 12.46 1.45
C LYS A 61 15.42 12.07 0.73
N ALA A 62 15.07 12.80 -0.32
CA ALA A 62 13.98 12.40 -1.20
C ALA A 62 14.33 11.06 -1.84
N SER A 63 13.38 10.13 -1.92
CA SER A 63 13.58 8.91 -2.69
C SER A 63 14.00 9.28 -4.10
N SER A 64 15.10 8.71 -4.58
CA SER A 64 15.57 8.89 -5.96
C SER A 64 14.68 8.15 -6.96
N ALA A 65 13.74 7.37 -6.47
CA ALA A 65 12.84 6.56 -7.28
C ALA A 65 11.78 7.42 -7.97
N PRO A 66 11.45 7.14 -9.25
CA PRO A 66 10.40 7.83 -9.98
C PRO A 66 9.06 7.76 -9.21
N VAL A 67 8.30 8.86 -9.23
CA VAL A 67 6.97 8.92 -8.60
C VAL A 67 6.07 7.84 -9.20
N GLY A 68 5.42 7.05 -8.34
CA GLY A 68 4.58 5.93 -8.77
C GLY A 68 5.31 4.62 -9.02
N SER A 69 6.66 4.57 -8.96
CA SER A 69 7.42 3.31 -9.00
C SER A 69 7.10 2.42 -7.79
N PHE A 70 7.49 1.16 -7.87
CA PHE A 70 7.28 0.24 -6.75
C PHE A 70 8.03 0.68 -5.50
N GLU A 71 9.27 1.13 -5.65
CA GLU A 71 10.12 1.65 -4.57
C GLU A 71 9.46 2.85 -3.88
N HIS A 72 8.94 3.81 -4.67
CA HIS A 72 8.22 4.97 -4.15
C HIS A 72 6.96 4.55 -3.34
N ARG A 73 6.21 3.54 -3.81
CA ARG A 73 5.05 2.99 -3.07
C ARG A 73 5.45 2.33 -1.76
N VAL A 74 6.60 1.64 -1.75
CA VAL A 74 7.17 1.04 -0.53
C VAL A 74 7.51 2.13 0.48
N CYS A 75 8.24 3.18 0.08
CA CYS A 75 8.56 4.30 0.95
C CYS A 75 7.33 4.91 1.60
N ILE A 76 6.26 5.13 0.82
CA ILE A 76 4.99 5.66 1.32
C ILE A 76 4.33 4.72 2.33
N ALA A 77 4.29 3.43 2.04
CA ALA A 77 3.68 2.45 2.92
C ALA A 77 4.41 2.39 4.28
N PHE A 78 5.75 2.38 4.26
CA PHE A 78 6.57 2.35 5.47
C PHE A 78 6.55 3.68 6.22
N ALA A 79 6.52 4.82 5.53
CA ALA A 79 6.38 6.14 6.16
C ALA A 79 5.09 6.25 6.99
N LYS A 80 3.98 5.63 6.57
CA LYS A 80 2.71 5.60 7.33
C LYS A 80 2.84 4.91 8.69
N ILE A 81 3.70 3.90 8.81
CA ILE A 81 3.97 3.22 10.09
C ILE A 81 5.17 3.81 10.84
N GLY A 82 5.71 4.91 10.33
CA GLY A 82 6.77 5.64 11.00
C GLY A 82 8.18 5.17 10.69
N ILE A 83 8.37 4.32 9.70
CA ILE A 83 9.68 3.80 9.28
C ILE A 83 10.12 4.60 8.04
N ASP A 84 11.33 5.16 8.10
CA ASP A 84 11.96 5.78 6.95
C ASP A 84 12.69 4.70 6.14
N ALA A 85 12.12 4.35 5.00
CA ALA A 85 12.64 3.32 4.13
C ALA A 85 13.45 3.88 2.94
N VAL A 86 13.65 5.19 2.88
CA VAL A 86 14.41 5.85 1.82
C VAL A 86 15.84 5.31 1.80
N GLU A 87 16.36 4.97 0.63
CA GLU A 87 17.68 4.36 0.35
C GLU A 87 17.78 2.84 0.63
N ASN A 88 16.83 2.22 1.35
CA ASN A 88 16.89 0.78 1.67
C ASN A 88 15.53 0.09 1.46
N GLU A 89 14.77 0.51 0.46
CA GLU A 89 13.41 0.04 0.19
C GLU A 89 13.34 -1.47 0.00
N GLU A 90 14.27 -2.03 -0.76
CA GLU A 90 14.35 -3.48 -1.02
C GLU A 90 14.61 -4.26 0.26
N TYR A 91 15.50 -3.76 1.13
CA TYR A 91 15.83 -4.39 2.38
C TYR A 91 14.61 -4.42 3.33
N TYR A 92 13.93 -3.28 3.52
CA TYR A 92 12.73 -3.22 4.35
C TYR A 92 11.61 -4.08 3.79
N MET A 93 11.44 -4.11 2.47
CA MET A 93 10.45 -4.94 1.81
C MET A 93 10.75 -6.44 1.99
N MET A 94 12.01 -6.86 1.81
CA MET A 94 12.44 -8.25 2.04
C MET A 94 12.21 -8.64 3.49
N MET A 95 12.57 -7.78 4.43
CA MET A 95 12.37 -7.99 5.86
C MET A 95 10.89 -8.15 6.22
N ALA A 96 10.04 -7.25 5.71
CA ALA A 96 8.61 -7.33 5.94
C ALA A 96 8.02 -8.66 5.42
N ARG A 97 8.46 -9.12 4.25
CA ARG A 97 8.04 -10.41 3.67
C ARG A 97 8.46 -11.58 4.52
N ILE A 98 9.71 -11.61 5.01
CA ILE A 98 10.23 -12.67 5.87
C ILE A 98 9.46 -12.69 7.19
N VAL A 99 9.30 -11.55 7.84
CA VAL A 99 8.59 -11.45 9.12
C VAL A 99 7.12 -11.84 8.97
N ALA A 100 6.44 -11.36 7.94
CA ALA A 100 5.04 -11.69 7.70
C ALA A 100 4.87 -13.18 7.35
N GLY A 101 5.74 -13.73 6.51
CA GLY A 101 5.72 -15.16 6.15
C GLY A 101 5.95 -16.06 7.35
N ALA A 102 6.98 -15.77 8.15
CA ALA A 102 7.30 -16.53 9.34
C ALA A 102 6.18 -16.43 10.41
N SER A 103 5.64 -15.24 10.62
CA SER A 103 4.52 -15.01 11.56
C SER A 103 3.27 -15.79 11.15
N LEU A 104 2.89 -15.74 9.87
CA LEU A 104 1.74 -16.47 9.34
C LEU A 104 1.94 -17.98 9.46
N THR A 105 3.13 -18.49 9.11
CA THR A 105 3.45 -19.91 9.26
C THR A 105 3.32 -20.36 10.72
N LEU A 106 3.83 -19.57 11.65
CA LEU A 106 3.75 -19.86 13.08
C LEU A 106 2.30 -19.84 13.58
N ILE A 107 1.49 -18.85 13.15
CA ILE A 107 0.06 -18.78 13.49
C ILE A 107 -0.67 -20.04 12.98
N LEU A 108 -0.41 -20.46 11.73
CA LEU A 108 -1.03 -21.65 11.15
C LEU A 108 -0.64 -22.92 11.90
N MET A 109 0.62 -23.02 12.36
CA MET A 109 1.06 -24.14 13.22
C MET A 109 0.37 -24.14 14.58
N ILE A 110 0.20 -22.97 15.22
CA ILE A 110 -0.50 -22.84 16.52
C ILE A 110 -1.97 -23.23 16.36
N VAL A 111 -2.60 -22.85 15.25
CA VAL A 111 -3.99 -23.24 14.91
C VAL A 111 -4.12 -24.77 14.74
N GLY A 112 -3.00 -25.48 14.56
CA GLY A 112 -2.98 -26.95 14.46
C GLY A 112 -3.03 -27.48 13.04
N LEU A 113 -2.67 -26.67 12.05
CA LEU A 113 -2.50 -27.13 10.68
C LEU A 113 -1.22 -27.99 10.56
N PRO A 114 -1.22 -29.03 9.71
CA PRO A 114 -0.05 -29.86 9.45
C PRO A 114 1.13 -29.01 8.94
N PHE A 115 2.35 -29.47 9.21
CA PHE A 115 3.58 -28.73 8.92
C PHE A 115 3.68 -28.27 7.45
N PHE A 116 3.46 -29.17 6.48
CA PHE A 116 3.54 -28.82 5.06
C PHE A 116 2.47 -27.80 4.64
N THR A 117 1.27 -27.90 5.21
CA THR A 117 0.21 -26.91 4.96
C THR A 117 0.57 -25.56 5.58
N SER A 118 1.22 -25.53 6.73
CA SER A 118 1.64 -24.29 7.39
C SER A 118 2.71 -23.53 6.62
N LEU A 119 3.54 -24.20 5.80
CA LEU A 119 4.55 -23.56 4.95
C LEU A 119 3.93 -22.58 3.91
N ILE A 120 2.64 -22.74 3.59
CA ILE A 120 1.91 -21.77 2.77
C ILE A 120 1.94 -20.36 3.40
N GLY A 121 2.07 -20.28 4.72
CA GLY A 121 2.22 -19.01 5.42
C GLY A 121 3.34 -18.12 4.83
N ILE A 122 4.40 -18.72 4.30
CA ILE A 122 5.51 -17.98 3.66
C ILE A 122 5.02 -17.29 2.38
N ILE A 123 4.30 -18.03 1.52
CA ILE A 123 3.76 -17.49 0.27
C ILE A 123 2.65 -16.48 0.56
N ALA A 124 1.77 -16.81 1.51
CA ALA A 124 0.69 -15.92 1.93
C ALA A 124 1.25 -14.62 2.53
N GLY A 125 2.32 -14.68 3.31
CA GLY A 125 3.01 -13.50 3.84
C GLY A 125 3.59 -12.61 2.77
N TYR A 126 4.21 -13.20 1.74
CA TYR A 126 4.70 -12.45 0.58
C TYR A 126 3.57 -11.70 -0.15
N ILE A 127 2.45 -12.39 -0.41
CA ILE A 127 1.27 -11.80 -1.07
C ILE A 127 0.65 -10.71 -0.18
N PHE A 128 0.57 -10.96 1.13
CA PHE A 128 0.00 -10.02 2.09
C PHE A 128 0.78 -8.69 2.14
N VAL A 129 2.11 -8.73 2.21
CA VAL A 129 2.96 -7.53 2.26
C VAL A 129 2.85 -6.74 0.95
N ASN A 130 2.89 -7.40 -0.21
CA ASN A 130 2.68 -6.74 -1.49
C ASN A 130 1.30 -6.07 -1.57
N GLY A 131 0.26 -6.78 -1.14
CA GLY A 131 -1.11 -6.25 -1.09
C GLY A 131 -1.24 -5.07 -0.11
N TRP A 132 -0.54 -5.11 1.03
CA TRP A 132 -0.53 -4.00 1.99
C TRP A 132 0.11 -2.74 1.40
N VAL A 133 1.24 -2.87 0.70
CA VAL A 133 1.90 -1.75 0.01
C VAL A 133 0.97 -1.13 -1.04
N MET A 134 0.34 -1.97 -1.86
CA MET A 134 -0.61 -1.50 -2.89
C MET A 134 -1.84 -0.81 -2.29
N ARG A 135 -2.44 -1.39 -1.24
CA ARG A 135 -3.57 -0.75 -0.54
C ARG A 135 -3.19 0.58 0.08
N SER A 136 -1.98 0.66 0.66
CA SER A 136 -1.47 1.90 1.24
C SER A 136 -1.30 2.99 0.19
N TRP A 137 -0.78 2.63 -0.98
CA TRP A 137 -0.66 3.52 -2.14
C TRP A 137 -2.03 3.95 -2.68
N ASN A 138 -2.91 2.98 -2.96
CA ASN A 138 -4.25 3.24 -3.48
C ASN A 138 -5.07 4.16 -2.54
N LYS A 139 -4.94 3.96 -1.22
CA LYS A 139 -5.56 4.85 -0.25
C LYS A 139 -5.03 6.28 -0.37
N THR A 140 -3.70 6.46 -0.47
CA THR A 140 -3.09 7.78 -0.63
C THR A 140 -3.56 8.46 -1.91
N ARG A 141 -3.55 7.72 -3.03
CA ARG A 141 -4.06 8.19 -4.32
C ARG A 141 -5.52 8.63 -4.23
N THR A 142 -6.37 7.80 -3.61
CA THR A 142 -7.78 8.13 -3.44
C THR A 142 -7.99 9.35 -2.55
N ASP A 143 -7.23 9.46 -1.46
CA ASP A 143 -7.30 10.62 -0.57
C ASP A 143 -6.91 11.91 -1.32
N MET A 144 -5.91 11.86 -2.23
CA MET A 144 -5.55 12.98 -3.10
C MET A 144 -6.66 13.30 -4.10
N GLU A 145 -7.18 12.30 -4.80
CA GLU A 145 -8.22 12.48 -5.82
C GLU A 145 -9.51 13.06 -5.21
N ALA A 146 -9.87 12.68 -3.99
CA ALA A 146 -11.06 13.18 -3.31
C ALA A 146 -11.01 14.69 -3.01
N GLU A 147 -9.83 15.26 -2.83
CA GLU A 147 -9.65 16.69 -2.57
C GLU A 147 -9.44 17.52 -3.85
N LEU A 148 -9.22 16.88 -5.02
CA LEU A 148 -8.95 17.59 -6.29
C LEU A 148 -10.05 18.56 -6.73
N PRO A 149 -11.35 18.22 -6.70
CA PRO A 149 -12.39 19.17 -7.08
C PRO A 149 -12.33 20.46 -6.25
N SER A 150 -12.15 20.28 -4.93
CA SER A 150 -12.01 21.42 -4.00
C SER A 150 -10.75 22.25 -4.29
N LEU A 151 -9.63 21.62 -4.62
CA LEU A 151 -8.41 22.31 -5.04
C LEU A 151 -8.68 23.17 -6.28
N LEU A 152 -9.27 22.60 -7.33
CA LEU A 152 -9.51 23.30 -8.60
C LEU A 152 -10.48 24.49 -8.45
N LEU A 153 -11.57 24.30 -7.69
CA LEU A 153 -12.53 25.37 -7.43
C LEU A 153 -11.92 26.52 -6.64
N ARG A 154 -11.15 26.21 -5.57
CA ARG A 154 -10.47 27.23 -4.76
C ARG A 154 -9.36 27.92 -5.53
N LEU A 155 -8.61 27.18 -6.36
CA LEU A 155 -7.57 27.73 -7.21
C LEU A 155 -8.16 28.72 -8.21
N ASN A 156 -9.28 28.35 -8.85
CA ASN A 156 -10.01 29.23 -9.74
C ASN A 156 -10.42 30.53 -9.04
N ALA A 157 -11.04 30.47 -7.86
CA ALA A 157 -11.45 31.65 -7.10
C ALA A 157 -10.24 32.52 -6.69
N THR A 158 -9.12 31.88 -6.27
CA THR A 158 -7.93 32.61 -5.83
C THR A 158 -7.24 33.33 -6.99
N ILE A 159 -7.18 32.72 -8.18
CA ILE A 159 -6.55 33.33 -9.36
C ILE A 159 -7.36 34.48 -9.89
N GLN A 160 -8.70 34.44 -9.83
CA GLN A 160 -9.54 35.59 -10.18
C GLN A 160 -9.27 36.80 -9.28
N ALA A 161 -8.89 36.59 -8.02
CA ALA A 161 -8.54 37.63 -7.08
C ALA A 161 -7.08 38.11 -7.24
N ALA A 162 -6.16 37.24 -7.57
CA ALA A 162 -4.73 37.53 -7.72
C ALA A 162 -4.12 36.64 -8.81
N PRO A 163 -3.82 37.16 -10.00
CA PRO A 163 -3.39 36.36 -11.15
C PRO A 163 -1.92 35.90 -11.07
N ASN A 164 -1.55 35.27 -9.98
CA ASN A 164 -0.23 34.67 -9.77
C ASN A 164 -0.40 33.20 -9.36
N VAL A 165 -0.15 32.30 -10.31
CA VAL A 165 -0.41 30.87 -10.15
C VAL A 165 0.35 30.23 -8.97
N PRO A 166 1.68 30.41 -8.81
CA PRO A 166 2.41 29.84 -7.66
C PRO A 166 1.88 30.35 -6.32
N SER A 167 1.66 31.65 -6.17
CA SER A 167 1.11 32.22 -4.94
C SER A 167 -0.33 31.78 -4.65
N ALA A 168 -1.13 31.60 -5.69
CA ALA A 168 -2.47 31.04 -5.57
C ALA A 168 -2.43 29.58 -5.07
N LEU A 169 -1.54 28.76 -5.63
CA LEU A 169 -1.32 27.39 -5.17
C LEU A 169 -0.91 27.33 -3.69
N GLU A 170 0.02 28.18 -3.24
CA GLU A 170 0.41 28.26 -1.83
C GLU A 170 -0.76 28.66 -0.93
N THR A 171 -1.58 29.60 -1.37
CA THR A 171 -2.74 30.07 -0.62
C THR A 171 -3.79 28.96 -0.49
N VAL A 172 -4.08 28.28 -1.59
CA VAL A 172 -5.03 27.17 -1.61
C VAL A 172 -4.50 25.98 -0.81
N ALA A 173 -3.21 25.68 -0.88
CA ALA A 173 -2.60 24.61 -0.09
C ALA A 173 -2.81 24.79 1.42
N LYS A 174 -2.85 26.02 1.94
CA LYS A 174 -3.14 26.32 3.35
C LYS A 174 -4.58 25.96 3.74
N THR A 175 -5.47 25.89 2.80
CA THR A 175 -6.90 25.55 3.02
C THR A 175 -7.21 24.07 2.85
N LEU A 176 -6.27 23.30 2.29
CA LEU A 176 -6.37 21.84 2.18
C LEU A 176 -6.07 21.19 3.54
N ARG A 177 -6.39 19.91 3.63
CA ARG A 177 -6.13 19.09 4.83
C ARG A 177 -4.67 19.18 5.26
N SER A 178 -4.42 19.53 6.52
CA SER A 178 -3.08 19.85 7.04
C SER A 178 -2.06 18.72 6.90
N ASP A 179 -2.50 17.48 6.97
CA ASP A 179 -1.73 16.24 6.87
C ASP A 179 -1.98 15.50 5.55
N GLY A 180 -2.71 16.13 4.60
CA GLY A 180 -3.09 15.56 3.33
C GLY A 180 -1.94 15.50 2.32
N PRO A 181 -1.83 14.41 1.54
CA PRO A 181 -0.79 14.27 0.52
C PRO A 181 -0.98 15.29 -0.64
N LEU A 182 -2.22 15.71 -0.93
CA LEU A 182 -2.49 16.71 -1.96
C LEU A 182 -1.92 18.08 -1.59
N ARG A 183 -1.99 18.46 -0.30
CA ARG A 183 -1.37 19.70 0.18
C ARG A 183 0.13 19.72 -0.07
N ALA A 184 0.82 18.62 0.24
CA ALA A 184 2.26 18.52 0.03
C ALA A 184 2.61 18.64 -1.45
N TRP A 185 1.88 17.94 -2.34
CA TRP A 185 2.06 18.03 -3.77
C TRP A 185 1.81 19.45 -4.30
N THR A 186 0.77 20.12 -3.81
CA THR A 186 0.44 21.51 -4.22
C THR A 186 1.54 22.49 -3.81
N LEU A 187 2.08 22.36 -2.61
CA LEU A 187 3.20 23.19 -2.12
C LEU A 187 4.49 22.94 -2.91
N ASP A 188 4.81 21.69 -3.23
CA ASP A 188 5.98 21.36 -4.04
C ASP A 188 5.82 21.91 -5.48
N THR A 189 4.63 21.77 -6.04
CA THR A 189 4.30 22.33 -7.35
C THR A 189 4.50 23.85 -7.36
N ALA A 190 4.02 24.57 -6.37
CA ALA A 190 4.23 26.01 -6.22
C ALA A 190 5.72 26.35 -6.09
N ALA A 191 6.46 25.62 -5.25
CA ALA A 191 7.89 25.82 -5.04
C ALA A 191 8.71 25.58 -6.32
N ARG A 192 8.38 24.54 -7.10
CA ARG A 192 9.02 24.29 -8.40
C ARG A 192 8.72 25.41 -9.42
N MET A 193 7.48 25.88 -9.48
CA MET A 193 7.12 27.00 -10.34
C MET A 193 7.90 28.26 -9.98
N HIS A 194 8.14 28.53 -8.70
CA HIS A 194 8.95 29.66 -8.26
C HIS A 194 10.43 29.51 -8.62
N THR A 195 10.99 28.29 -8.54
CA THR A 195 12.44 28.06 -8.74
C THR A 195 12.83 27.81 -10.17
N GLU A 196 12.00 27.07 -10.93
CA GLU A 196 12.29 26.58 -12.28
C GLU A 196 11.47 27.35 -13.35
N GLY A 197 10.50 28.16 -12.93
CA GLY A 197 9.65 28.91 -13.83
C GLY A 197 8.84 28.00 -14.76
N HIS A 198 8.76 28.34 -16.04
CA HIS A 198 8.03 27.54 -17.03
C HIS A 198 8.63 26.14 -17.27
N GLY A 199 9.90 25.92 -16.93
CA GLY A 199 10.55 24.62 -17.03
C GLY A 199 9.98 23.57 -16.07
N ALA A 200 9.31 23.99 -14.99
CA ALA A 200 8.69 23.11 -14.01
C ALA A 200 7.50 22.32 -14.56
N VAL A 201 6.84 22.80 -15.61
CA VAL A 201 5.53 22.25 -16.07
C VAL A 201 5.64 20.78 -16.44
N GLU A 202 6.68 20.37 -17.17
CA GLU A 202 6.82 18.97 -17.57
C GLU A 202 7.13 18.07 -16.38
N ALA A 203 7.98 18.49 -15.45
CA ALA A 203 8.28 17.75 -14.23
C ALA A 203 7.04 17.60 -13.31
N ILE A 204 6.20 18.64 -13.24
CA ILE A 204 4.93 18.61 -12.51
C ILE A 204 3.96 17.61 -13.15
N ARG A 205 3.85 17.64 -14.49
CA ARG A 205 3.01 16.72 -15.27
C ARG A 205 3.45 15.27 -15.08
N GLU A 206 4.75 15.00 -15.17
CA GLU A 206 5.31 13.66 -14.99
C GLU A 206 5.06 13.14 -13.57
N SER A 207 5.28 13.96 -12.54
CA SER A 207 5.00 13.61 -11.16
C SER A 207 3.53 13.30 -10.93
N ALA A 208 2.63 14.09 -11.50
CA ALA A 208 1.18 13.89 -11.39
C ALA A 208 0.72 12.62 -12.11
N ALA A 209 1.26 12.35 -13.32
CA ALA A 209 0.97 11.13 -14.09
C ALA A 209 1.39 9.86 -13.34
N GLY A 210 2.51 9.90 -12.61
CA GLY A 210 2.95 8.80 -11.75
C GLY A 210 2.01 8.52 -10.58
N ILE A 211 1.20 9.49 -10.16
CA ILE A 211 0.25 9.33 -9.06
C ILE A 211 -1.12 8.89 -9.60
N SER A 212 -1.75 9.70 -10.44
CA SER A 212 -3.05 9.36 -11.03
C SER A 212 -3.39 10.18 -12.28
N THR A 213 -4.27 9.61 -13.11
CA THR A 213 -4.79 10.28 -14.30
C THR A 213 -5.54 11.57 -13.96
N SER A 214 -6.33 11.56 -12.88
CA SER A 214 -7.09 12.74 -12.43
C SER A 214 -6.15 13.88 -12.02
N LEU A 215 -5.08 13.55 -11.28
CA LEU A 215 -4.08 14.55 -10.90
C LEU A 215 -3.28 15.05 -12.11
N SER A 216 -3.00 14.19 -13.09
CA SER A 216 -2.34 14.57 -14.33
C SER A 216 -3.15 15.59 -15.15
N ILE A 217 -4.48 15.43 -15.22
CA ILE A 217 -5.37 16.38 -15.87
C ILE A 217 -5.34 17.74 -15.12
N ALA A 218 -5.41 17.70 -13.79
CA ALA A 218 -5.31 18.92 -12.98
C ALA A 218 -3.96 19.61 -13.17
N ALA A 219 -2.86 18.85 -13.18
CA ALA A 219 -1.51 19.37 -13.43
C ALA A 219 -1.37 20.01 -14.83
N ASP A 220 -1.96 19.39 -15.86
CA ASP A 220 -1.99 19.94 -17.22
C ASP A 220 -2.74 21.28 -17.29
N LEU A 221 -3.90 21.36 -16.64
CA LEU A 221 -4.66 22.61 -16.54
C LEU A 221 -3.86 23.71 -15.83
N ILE A 222 -3.24 23.40 -14.70
CA ILE A 222 -2.41 24.32 -13.92
C ILE A 222 -1.20 24.77 -14.76
N GLY A 223 -0.53 23.84 -15.45
CA GLY A 223 0.62 24.12 -16.30
C GLY A 223 0.26 25.02 -17.49
N ARG A 224 -0.85 24.75 -18.17
CA ARG A 224 -1.35 25.58 -19.28
C ARG A 224 -1.70 26.98 -18.80
N MET A 225 -2.39 27.08 -17.69
CA MET A 225 -2.71 28.39 -17.12
C MET A 225 -1.44 29.18 -16.77
N TRP A 226 -0.42 28.54 -16.24
CA TRP A 226 0.87 29.15 -15.93
C TRP A 226 1.60 29.65 -17.21
N THR A 227 1.51 28.91 -18.32
CA THR A 227 2.20 29.25 -19.55
C THR A 227 1.48 30.27 -20.42
N THR A 228 0.16 30.24 -20.45
CA THR A 228 -0.64 31.05 -21.38
C THR A 228 -1.32 32.26 -20.73
N GLY A 229 -1.29 32.38 -19.40
CA GLY A 229 -1.99 33.43 -18.66
C GLY A 229 -3.46 33.10 -18.35
N GLY A 230 -3.95 33.56 -17.20
CA GLY A 230 -5.15 33.05 -16.53
C GLY A 230 -6.51 33.36 -17.11
N GLU A 231 -6.64 34.27 -18.09
CA GLU A 231 -7.93 34.64 -18.65
C GLU A 231 -8.52 33.50 -19.50
N GLY A 232 -9.71 33.03 -19.14
CA GLY A 232 -10.43 31.96 -19.84
C GLY A 232 -10.36 30.56 -19.17
N TYR A 233 -9.43 30.30 -18.24
CA TYR A 233 -9.33 29.01 -17.59
C TYR A 233 -10.36 28.78 -16.47
N ALA A 234 -11.04 29.85 -15.98
CA ALA A 234 -12.07 29.74 -14.95
C ALA A 234 -13.13 28.67 -15.27
N LYS A 235 -13.64 28.71 -16.52
CA LYS A 235 -14.63 27.75 -17.00
C LYS A 235 -14.03 26.33 -17.10
N ALA A 236 -12.76 26.20 -17.54
CA ALA A 236 -12.08 24.91 -17.66
C ALA A 236 -11.88 24.26 -16.28
N PHE A 237 -11.51 25.05 -15.25
CA PHE A 237 -11.38 24.54 -13.88
C PHE A 237 -12.74 24.11 -13.29
N GLY A 238 -13.81 24.89 -13.50
CA GLY A 238 -15.16 24.51 -13.10
C GLY A 238 -15.59 23.19 -13.75
N THR A 239 -15.50 23.10 -15.07
CA THR A 239 -15.86 21.87 -15.81
C THR A 239 -14.99 20.68 -15.40
N ALA A 240 -13.70 20.88 -15.15
CA ALA A 240 -12.83 19.80 -14.68
C ALA A 240 -13.20 19.34 -13.26
N ALA A 241 -13.54 20.28 -12.37
CA ALA A 241 -13.99 19.94 -11.02
C ALA A 241 -15.30 19.12 -11.05
N ASP A 242 -16.29 19.55 -11.83
CA ASP A 242 -17.58 18.85 -11.98
C ASP A 242 -17.39 17.45 -12.58
N ASN A 243 -16.53 17.32 -13.59
CA ASN A 243 -16.20 16.02 -14.19
C ASN A 243 -15.50 15.09 -13.19
N LEU A 244 -14.55 15.61 -12.41
CA LEU A 244 -13.87 14.84 -11.38
C LEU A 244 -14.83 14.39 -10.27
N GLU A 245 -15.73 15.27 -9.84
CA GLU A 245 -16.76 14.92 -8.86
C GLU A 245 -17.65 13.79 -9.38
N SER A 246 -18.12 13.88 -10.63
CA SER A 246 -18.90 12.81 -11.27
C SER A 246 -18.16 11.48 -11.34
N VAL A 247 -16.86 11.50 -11.64
CA VAL A 247 -16.01 10.29 -11.66
C VAL A 247 -15.84 9.72 -10.25
N LEU A 248 -15.66 10.58 -9.25
CA LEU A 248 -15.54 10.15 -7.84
C LEU A 248 -16.83 9.51 -7.34
N ASP A 249 -17.99 10.09 -7.65
CA ASP A 249 -19.30 9.54 -7.31
C ASP A 249 -19.52 8.16 -7.96
N ALA A 250 -19.18 8.02 -9.24
CA ALA A 250 -19.25 6.74 -9.93
C ALA A 250 -18.34 5.69 -9.28
N ARG A 251 -17.13 6.08 -8.84
CA ARG A 251 -16.22 5.20 -8.11
C ARG A 251 -16.74 4.81 -6.73
N VAL A 252 -17.33 5.74 -5.99
CA VAL A 252 -17.97 5.45 -4.68
C VAL A 252 -19.06 4.42 -4.84
N LEU A 253 -19.91 4.56 -5.86
CA LEU A 253 -20.98 3.60 -6.17
C LEU A 253 -20.41 2.22 -6.57
N ALA A 254 -19.36 2.20 -7.40
CA ALA A 254 -18.69 0.97 -7.80
C ALA A 254 -18.06 0.26 -6.59
N ARG A 255 -17.42 1.02 -5.67
CA ARG A 255 -16.90 0.48 -4.41
C ARG A 255 -17.96 -0.09 -3.51
N ALA A 256 -19.09 0.60 -3.37
CA ALA A 256 -20.20 0.10 -2.56
C ALA A 256 -20.72 -1.27 -3.09
N LYS A 257 -20.83 -1.41 -4.41
CA LYS A 257 -21.23 -2.67 -5.05
C LYS A 257 -20.14 -3.74 -4.95
N GLY A 258 -18.88 -3.39 -5.21
CA GLY A 258 -17.74 -4.31 -5.12
C GLY A 258 -17.44 -4.76 -3.69
N GLY A 259 -17.63 -3.89 -2.70
CA GLY A 259 -17.40 -4.19 -1.29
C GLY A 259 -18.27 -5.32 -0.74
N SER A 260 -19.51 -5.43 -1.22
CA SER A 260 -20.39 -6.55 -0.88
C SER A 260 -19.83 -7.89 -1.37
N ALA A 261 -19.35 -7.95 -2.62
CA ALA A 261 -18.73 -9.13 -3.18
C ALA A 261 -17.44 -9.52 -2.44
N GLN A 262 -16.60 -8.54 -2.12
CA GLN A 262 -15.36 -8.75 -1.35
C GLN A 262 -15.66 -9.26 0.06
N GLY A 263 -16.70 -8.74 0.73
CA GLY A 263 -17.16 -9.24 2.02
C GLY A 263 -17.51 -10.72 1.98
N THR A 264 -18.24 -11.16 0.95
CA THR A 264 -18.59 -12.57 0.75
C THR A 264 -17.35 -13.44 0.54
N VAL A 265 -16.40 -13.00 -0.29
CA VAL A 265 -15.15 -13.72 -0.52
C VAL A 265 -14.32 -13.84 0.75
N ASN A 266 -14.24 -12.78 1.57
CA ASN A 266 -13.55 -12.79 2.85
C ASN A 266 -14.16 -13.81 3.81
N ILE A 267 -15.49 -13.83 3.94
CA ILE A 267 -16.21 -14.79 4.80
C ILE A 267 -15.96 -16.22 4.34
N LEU A 268 -16.08 -16.50 3.04
CA LEU A 268 -15.83 -17.84 2.48
C LEU A 268 -14.39 -18.28 2.72
N THR A 269 -13.41 -17.38 2.55
CA THR A 269 -12.00 -17.66 2.82
C THR A 269 -11.78 -18.03 4.27
N VAL A 270 -12.29 -17.23 5.21
CA VAL A 270 -12.18 -17.51 6.65
C VAL A 270 -12.86 -18.81 7.03
N MET A 271 -14.09 -19.05 6.55
CA MET A 271 -14.82 -20.30 6.82
C MET A 271 -14.06 -21.52 6.31
N THR A 272 -13.44 -21.44 5.12
CA THR A 272 -12.63 -22.54 4.57
C THR A 272 -11.43 -22.84 5.46
N PHE A 273 -10.70 -21.84 5.92
CA PHE A 273 -9.57 -22.04 6.84
C PHE A 273 -10.01 -22.63 8.18
N VAL A 274 -11.12 -22.14 8.74
CA VAL A 274 -11.71 -22.68 9.99
C VAL A 274 -12.10 -24.13 9.79
N MET A 275 -12.74 -24.48 8.67
CA MET A 275 -13.16 -25.85 8.37
C MET A 275 -11.94 -26.77 8.25
N ILE A 276 -10.88 -26.36 7.53
CA ILE A 276 -9.63 -27.16 7.42
C ILE A 276 -9.00 -27.35 8.81
N ALA A 277 -8.93 -26.32 9.64
CA ALA A 277 -8.40 -26.41 10.99
C ALA A 277 -9.23 -27.34 11.88
N PHE A 278 -10.56 -27.27 11.78
CA PHE A 278 -11.46 -28.17 12.50
C PHE A 278 -11.28 -29.64 12.07
N MET A 279 -11.24 -29.88 10.75
CA MET A 279 -11.02 -31.23 10.20
C MET A 279 -9.64 -31.79 10.62
N SER A 280 -8.62 -30.93 10.68
CA SER A 280 -7.27 -31.34 11.11
C SER A 280 -7.22 -31.77 12.59
N ARG A 281 -8.14 -31.28 13.41
CA ARG A 281 -8.25 -31.60 14.85
C ARG A 281 -9.25 -32.71 15.17
N SER A 282 -10.17 -33.03 14.26
CA SER A 282 -11.14 -34.09 14.47
C SER A 282 -10.48 -35.46 14.44
N GLY A 283 -10.63 -36.24 15.50
CA GLY A 283 -9.99 -37.53 15.68
C GLY A 283 -10.27 -38.52 14.53
N ALA A 284 -11.46 -38.47 13.91
CA ALA A 284 -11.84 -39.34 12.80
C ALA A 284 -11.07 -39.08 11.48
N MET A 285 -10.55 -37.87 11.30
CA MET A 285 -9.83 -37.47 10.07
C MET A 285 -8.34 -37.21 10.29
N SER A 286 -7.87 -37.21 11.54
CA SER A 286 -6.48 -36.89 11.86
C SER A 286 -5.46 -37.76 11.14
N ASP A 287 -5.76 -39.05 10.96
CA ASP A 287 -4.86 -40.00 10.31
C ASP A 287 -4.77 -39.78 8.79
N ILE A 288 -5.90 -39.39 8.17
CA ILE A 288 -5.95 -39.01 6.75
C ILE A 288 -5.17 -37.74 6.51
N VAL A 289 -5.38 -36.73 7.34
CA VAL A 289 -4.74 -35.42 7.22
C VAL A 289 -3.23 -35.48 7.50
N ARG A 290 -2.79 -36.46 8.28
CA ARG A 290 -1.35 -36.70 8.51
C ARG A 290 -0.62 -37.29 7.30
N SER A 291 -1.34 -37.84 6.31
CA SER A 291 -0.66 -38.38 5.13
C SER A 291 -0.04 -37.20 4.32
N PRO A 292 1.24 -37.33 3.87
CA PRO A 292 1.93 -36.26 3.14
C PRO A 292 1.19 -35.80 1.88
N LEU A 293 0.53 -36.75 1.18
CA LEU A 293 -0.18 -36.47 -0.04
C LEU A 293 -1.41 -35.56 0.21
N VAL A 294 -2.16 -35.83 1.29
CA VAL A 294 -3.33 -34.99 1.66
C VAL A 294 -2.88 -33.62 2.14
N GLN A 295 -1.75 -33.50 2.84
CA GLN A 295 -1.18 -32.23 3.24
C GLN A 295 -0.80 -31.36 2.03
N VAL A 296 -0.17 -31.96 1.00
CA VAL A 296 0.15 -31.27 -0.25
C VAL A 296 -1.13 -30.80 -0.95
N LEU A 297 -2.19 -31.62 -0.98
CA LEU A 297 -3.46 -31.26 -1.56
C LEU A 297 -4.11 -30.07 -0.82
N TYR A 298 -4.14 -30.11 0.50
CA TYR A 298 -4.60 -28.98 1.31
C TYR A 298 -3.75 -27.73 1.10
N ALA A 299 -2.43 -27.89 0.97
CA ALA A 299 -1.53 -26.82 0.65
C ALA A 299 -1.92 -26.17 -0.68
N LEU A 300 -2.19 -26.95 -1.69
CA LEU A 300 -2.55 -26.46 -3.01
C LEU A 300 -3.92 -25.74 -3.00
N ILE A 301 -4.91 -26.28 -2.31
CA ILE A 301 -6.21 -25.64 -2.11
C ILE A 301 -6.06 -24.28 -1.42
N CYS A 302 -5.32 -24.22 -0.31
CA CYS A 302 -5.09 -22.96 0.39
C CYS A 302 -4.37 -21.93 -0.49
N LEU A 303 -3.39 -22.36 -1.30
CA LEU A 303 -2.68 -21.49 -2.23
C LEU A 303 -3.63 -20.90 -3.28
N VAL A 304 -4.49 -21.73 -3.86
CA VAL A 304 -5.52 -21.27 -4.83
C VAL A 304 -6.45 -20.25 -4.18
N ILE A 305 -6.87 -20.49 -2.93
CA ILE A 305 -7.75 -19.55 -2.19
C ILE A 305 -7.04 -18.24 -1.94
N VAL A 306 -5.80 -18.25 -1.45
CA VAL A 306 -5.01 -17.03 -1.18
C VAL A 306 -4.75 -16.25 -2.46
N TYR A 307 -4.39 -16.96 -3.54
CA TYR A 307 -4.19 -16.35 -4.85
C TYR A 307 -5.49 -15.75 -5.41
N GLY A 308 -6.59 -16.50 -5.38
CA GLY A 308 -7.90 -16.04 -5.83
C GLY A 308 -8.37 -14.81 -5.04
N HIS A 309 -8.20 -14.84 -3.70
CA HIS A 309 -8.51 -13.69 -2.85
C HIS A 309 -7.67 -12.45 -3.22
N SER A 310 -6.38 -12.63 -3.48
CA SER A 310 -5.50 -11.54 -3.93
C SER A 310 -5.94 -10.96 -5.28
N GLN A 311 -6.33 -11.82 -6.23
CA GLN A 311 -6.80 -11.38 -7.55
C GLN A 311 -8.12 -10.61 -7.46
N VAL A 312 -9.09 -11.10 -6.70
CA VAL A 312 -10.38 -10.40 -6.49
C VAL A 312 -10.13 -9.02 -5.84
N SER A 313 -9.28 -8.95 -4.83
CA SER A 313 -8.92 -7.67 -4.21
C SER A 313 -8.27 -6.71 -5.22
N ASN A 314 -7.32 -7.20 -6.04
CA ASN A 314 -6.66 -6.39 -7.06
C ASN A 314 -7.62 -5.89 -8.15
N ILE A 315 -8.57 -6.74 -8.58
CA ILE A 315 -9.58 -6.35 -9.59
C ILE A 315 -10.47 -5.24 -9.02
N ILE A 316 -10.95 -5.39 -7.79
CA ILE A 316 -11.80 -4.38 -7.13
C ILE A 316 -11.03 -3.08 -6.93
N ASP A 317 -9.78 -3.15 -6.46
CA ASP A 317 -8.93 -1.99 -6.23
C ASP A 317 -8.55 -1.25 -7.53
N ASN A 318 -8.46 -1.96 -8.66
CA ASN A 318 -8.12 -1.37 -9.96
C ASN A 318 -9.35 -0.93 -10.78
N ALA A 319 -10.52 -1.54 -10.54
CA ALA A 319 -11.77 -1.15 -11.22
C ALA A 319 -12.35 0.16 -10.67
N VAL A 320 -11.76 0.69 -9.64
CA VAL A 320 -12.15 1.88 -8.91
C VAL A 320 -11.00 2.88 -8.87
#